data_66098bcf501d02a438935074cd3e0923
#
_entry.id   66098bcf501d02a438935074cd3e0923
#
_cell.length_a   1.000
_cell.length_b   1.000
_cell.length_c   1.000
_cell.angle_alpha   90.00
_cell.angle_beta   90.00
_cell.angle_gamma   90.00
#
_symmetry.space_group_name_H-M   'P 1'
#
loop_
_entity.id
_entity.type
_entity.pdbx_description
1 polymer ?
#
loop_
_entity_poly.entity_id
_entity_poly.type
_entity_poly.pdbx_seq_one_letter_code
_entity_poly.pdbx_strand_id
1 'polypeptide(L)'
;MQLNYTSFGGYYQLKLPLELDIHIPADDPVRLLSAFVEDCSLSALYANYGRIRKSQATPRQLLKIVLYSYMNNLFSARSIETACHRDINFMYLLEGKKAPDHSTIARFISKHFAPCAQQLLAEMAQFLLAHKEISGKHLFIDGTKIESRAGKYTFI
;
A
#
# COMPACT_ATOMS: atom_id res chain seq x y z
N MET A 1 26.94 19.39 18.25
CA MET A 1 26.03 19.08 17.10
C MET A 1 26.90 18.52 15.99
N GLN A 2 26.82 17.21 15.72
CA GLN A 2 27.66 16.56 14.72
C GLN A 2 26.98 16.72 13.35
N LEU A 3 27.58 17.50 12.47
CA LEU A 3 27.07 17.70 11.11
C LEU A 3 27.43 16.46 10.28
N ASN A 4 26.42 15.71 9.89
CA ASN A 4 26.60 14.55 9.00
C ASN A 4 26.65 15.00 7.55
N TYR A 5 27.85 15.10 6.98
CA TYR A 5 28.06 15.36 5.57
C TYR A 5 28.40 14.07 4.83
N THR A 6 27.86 13.90 3.64
CA THR A 6 28.35 12.89 2.68
C THR A 6 29.06 13.65 1.57
N SER A 7 30.38 13.45 1.40
CA SER A 7 31.10 14.05 0.30
C SER A 7 30.98 13.15 -0.94
N PHE A 8 30.50 13.72 -2.03
CA PHE A 8 30.46 13.08 -3.34
C PHE A 8 31.17 14.02 -4.31
N GLY A 9 32.36 13.64 -4.80
CA GLY A 9 33.05 14.35 -5.87
C GLY A 9 33.20 15.87 -5.67
N GLY A 10 33.47 16.33 -4.45
CA GLY A 10 33.60 17.76 -4.14
C GLY A 10 32.30 18.50 -3.78
N TYR A 11 31.15 17.82 -3.85
CA TYR A 11 29.86 18.36 -3.41
C TYR A 11 29.49 17.79 -2.04
N TYR A 12 29.02 18.65 -1.15
CA TYR A 12 28.50 18.26 0.17
C TYR A 12 27.00 18.13 0.11
N GLN A 13 26.47 16.92 0.34
CA GLN A 13 25.05 16.72 0.52
C GLN A 13 24.71 16.65 1.99
N LEU A 14 23.95 17.63 2.47
CA LEU A 14 23.41 17.63 3.83
C LEU A 14 22.36 16.51 3.93
N LYS A 15 22.58 15.53 4.82
CA LYS A 15 21.53 14.58 5.20
C LYS A 15 20.60 15.26 6.19
N LEU A 16 19.44 15.70 5.71
CA LEU A 16 18.37 16.14 6.59
C LEU A 16 17.68 14.90 7.16
N PRO A 17 17.56 14.75 8.50
CA PRO A 17 16.69 13.75 9.07
C PRO A 17 15.24 14.14 8.73
N LEU A 18 14.64 13.48 7.77
CA LEU A 18 13.23 13.65 7.42
C LEU A 18 12.41 12.84 8.43
N GLU A 19 11.93 13.51 9.47
CA GLU A 19 10.86 12.96 10.29
C GLU A 19 9.56 13.15 9.52
N LEU A 20 9.16 12.10 8.81
CA LEU A 20 7.99 12.12 7.93
C LEU A 20 6.70 12.46 8.67
N ASP A 21 6.62 12.08 9.95
CA ASP A 21 5.49 12.40 10.81
C ASP A 21 5.22 13.90 10.99
N ILE A 22 6.25 14.73 10.92
CA ILE A 22 6.11 16.19 11.06
C ILE A 22 5.55 16.83 9.79
N HIS A 23 5.81 16.21 8.64
CA HIS A 23 5.44 16.76 7.33
C HIS A 23 4.06 16.33 6.84
N ILE A 24 3.49 15.28 7.41
CA ILE A 24 2.16 14.78 7.03
C ILE A 24 1.13 15.34 8.01
N PRO A 25 0.07 16.04 7.54
CA PRO A 25 -1.00 16.54 8.38
C PRO A 25 -1.61 15.44 9.26
N ALA A 26 -2.12 15.83 10.44
CA ALA A 26 -2.72 14.87 11.37
C ALA A 26 -4.01 14.24 10.83
N ASP A 27 -4.71 14.96 9.96
CA ASP A 27 -5.95 14.56 9.30
C ASP A 27 -5.75 13.94 7.90
N ASP A 28 -4.50 13.70 7.49
CA ASP A 28 -4.21 13.06 6.20
C ASP A 28 -4.77 11.63 6.15
N PRO A 29 -5.47 11.24 5.07
CA PRO A 29 -6.02 9.90 4.89
C PRO A 29 -4.99 8.76 5.04
N VAL A 30 -3.71 9.01 4.78
CA VAL A 30 -2.64 8.03 4.93
C VAL A 30 -2.50 7.54 6.37
N ARG A 31 -2.73 8.46 7.36
CA ARG A 31 -2.66 8.11 8.78
C ARG A 31 -3.83 7.21 9.19
N LEU A 32 -5.03 7.55 8.73
CA LEU A 32 -6.22 6.74 8.98
C LEU A 32 -6.06 5.34 8.38
N LEU A 33 -5.61 5.26 7.13
CA LEU A 33 -5.33 3.97 6.49
C LEU A 33 -4.28 3.18 7.24
N SER A 34 -3.18 3.82 7.66
CA SER A 34 -2.12 3.15 8.40
C SER A 34 -2.64 2.58 9.71
N ALA A 35 -3.35 3.37 10.51
CA ALA A 35 -3.94 2.93 11.77
C ALA A 35 -4.94 1.78 11.55
N PHE A 36 -5.82 1.92 10.56
CA PHE A 36 -6.77 0.87 10.19
C PHE A 36 -6.10 -0.48 9.89
N VAL A 37 -5.04 -0.48 9.06
CA VAL A 37 -4.30 -1.72 8.73
C VAL A 37 -3.53 -2.28 9.94
N GLU A 38 -3.12 -1.42 10.90
CA GLU A 38 -2.52 -1.90 12.15
C GLU A 38 -3.53 -2.68 13.01
N ASP A 39 -4.77 -2.22 13.07
CA ASP A 39 -5.84 -2.83 13.87
C ASP A 39 -6.44 -4.09 13.23
N CYS A 40 -6.25 -4.27 11.90
CA CYS A 40 -6.75 -5.45 11.20
C CYS A 40 -5.95 -6.72 11.54
N SER A 41 -6.67 -7.84 11.69
CA SER A 41 -6.04 -9.16 11.66
C SER A 41 -5.55 -9.48 10.26
N LEU A 42 -4.25 -9.71 10.10
CA LEU A 42 -3.63 -10.06 8.83
C LEU A 42 -3.16 -11.51 8.79
N SER A 43 -3.77 -12.38 9.61
CA SER A 43 -3.38 -13.79 9.74
C SER A 43 -3.44 -14.53 8.40
N ALA A 44 -4.49 -14.32 7.61
CA ALA A 44 -4.65 -14.91 6.28
C ALA A 44 -3.56 -14.45 5.29
N LEU A 45 -3.19 -13.16 5.35
CA LEU A 45 -2.12 -12.62 4.52
C LEU A 45 -0.77 -13.21 4.91
N TYR A 46 -0.47 -13.28 6.19
CA TYR A 46 0.81 -13.82 6.68
C TYR A 46 0.95 -15.33 6.48
N ALA A 47 -0.16 -16.08 6.50
CA ALA A 47 -0.15 -17.53 6.22
C ALA A 47 0.36 -17.86 4.80
N ASN A 48 0.21 -16.91 3.86
CA ASN A 48 0.69 -17.07 2.48
C ASN A 48 2.19 -16.73 2.30
N TYR A 49 2.88 -16.32 3.40
CA TYR A 49 4.30 -15.98 3.36
C TYR A 49 5.16 -17.05 4.02
N GLY A 50 6.12 -17.62 3.27
CA GLY A 50 7.05 -18.59 3.83
C GLY A 50 8.18 -17.93 4.62
N ARG A 51 8.75 -16.81 4.14
CA ARG A 51 9.86 -16.10 4.78
C ARG A 51 9.84 -14.62 4.48
N ILE A 52 9.93 -13.82 5.53
CA ILE A 52 10.04 -12.35 5.44
C ILE A 52 11.50 -11.96 5.65
N ARG A 53 12.07 -11.19 4.70
CA ARG A 53 13.44 -10.67 4.81
C ARG A 53 13.44 -9.36 5.60
N LYS A 54 14.36 -9.24 6.57
CA LYS A 54 14.42 -8.06 7.48
C LYS A 54 14.59 -6.71 6.80
N SER A 55 15.25 -6.67 5.63
CA SER A 55 15.53 -5.43 4.89
C SER A 55 14.45 -5.02 3.90
N GLN A 56 13.44 -5.85 3.69
CA GLN A 56 12.36 -5.58 2.74
C GLN A 56 11.10 -5.10 3.46
N ALA A 57 10.21 -4.43 2.71
CA ALA A 57 8.89 -4.09 3.19
C ALA A 57 8.14 -5.35 3.63
N THR A 58 7.51 -5.29 4.78
CA THR A 58 6.70 -6.37 5.35
C THR A 58 5.39 -6.57 4.57
N PRO A 59 4.71 -7.72 4.69
CA PRO A 59 3.39 -7.91 4.09
C PRO A 59 2.38 -6.84 4.47
N ARG A 60 2.43 -6.37 5.73
CA ARG A 60 1.59 -5.28 6.23
C ARG A 60 1.88 -3.95 5.53
N GLN A 61 3.16 -3.58 5.41
CA GLN A 61 3.56 -2.38 4.68
C GLN A 61 3.18 -2.45 3.19
N LEU A 62 3.37 -3.61 2.55
CA LEU A 62 2.94 -3.82 1.17
C LEU A 62 1.41 -3.68 1.01
N LEU A 63 0.63 -4.18 1.98
CA LEU A 63 -0.82 -4.00 1.99
C LEU A 63 -1.20 -2.51 2.11
N LYS A 64 -0.60 -1.77 3.07
CA LYS A 64 -0.80 -0.32 3.22
C LYS A 64 -0.52 0.42 1.90
N ILE A 65 0.61 0.11 1.25
CA ILE A 65 1.02 0.72 -0.02
C ILE A 65 -0.01 0.43 -1.13
N VAL A 66 -0.45 -0.82 -1.29
CA VAL A 66 -1.41 -1.19 -2.33
C VAL A 66 -2.76 -0.54 -2.09
N LEU A 67 -3.28 -0.55 -0.86
CA LEU A 67 -4.55 0.10 -0.53
C LEU A 67 -4.47 1.61 -0.76
N TYR A 68 -3.40 2.26 -0.28
CA TYR A 68 -3.20 3.71 -0.47
C TYR A 68 -3.05 4.07 -1.95
N SER A 69 -2.37 3.23 -2.73
CA SER A 69 -2.24 3.46 -4.17
C SER A 69 -3.60 3.43 -4.88
N TYR A 70 -4.47 2.50 -4.52
CA TYR A 70 -5.81 2.39 -5.10
C TYR A 70 -6.70 3.57 -4.71
N MET A 71 -6.58 4.07 -3.47
CA MET A 71 -7.26 5.31 -3.05
C MET A 71 -6.82 6.52 -3.90
N ASN A 72 -5.58 6.52 -4.41
CA ASN A 72 -5.03 7.58 -5.26
C ASN A 72 -5.07 7.25 -6.76
N ASN A 73 -5.88 6.28 -7.18
CA ASN A 73 -6.03 5.84 -8.58
C ASN A 73 -4.73 5.35 -9.23
N LEU A 74 -3.77 4.85 -8.44
CA LEU A 74 -2.54 4.25 -8.92
C LEU A 74 -2.69 2.71 -8.97
N PHE A 75 -2.96 2.16 -10.14
CA PHE A 75 -3.27 0.73 -10.29
C PHE A 75 -2.10 -0.09 -10.86
N SER A 76 -1.12 0.54 -11.51
CA SER A 76 0.00 -0.18 -12.07
C SER A 76 1.14 -0.35 -11.06
N ALA A 77 1.75 -1.54 -11.01
CA ALA A 77 2.87 -1.80 -10.11
C ALA A 77 4.06 -0.84 -10.33
N ARG A 78 4.28 -0.38 -11.55
CA ARG A 78 5.34 0.60 -11.87
C ARG A 78 5.01 1.99 -11.36
N SER A 79 3.74 2.42 -11.46
CA SER A 79 3.30 3.70 -10.88
C SER A 79 3.44 3.68 -9.35
N ILE A 80 3.10 2.55 -8.72
CA ILE A 80 3.25 2.36 -7.28
C ILE A 80 4.72 2.41 -6.86
N GLU A 81 5.62 1.72 -7.57
CA GLU A 81 7.07 1.80 -7.34
C GLU A 81 7.57 3.24 -7.44
N THR A 82 7.14 3.97 -8.48
CA THR A 82 7.51 5.37 -8.66
C THR A 82 7.02 6.25 -7.49
N ALA A 83 5.78 6.04 -7.03
CA ALA A 83 5.22 6.76 -5.88
C ALA A 83 6.01 6.45 -4.60
N CYS A 84 6.37 5.20 -4.34
CA CYS A 84 7.21 4.82 -3.20
C CYS A 84 8.58 5.54 -3.16
N HIS A 85 9.08 6.02 -4.30
CA HIS A 85 10.33 6.76 -4.39
C HIS A 85 10.18 8.27 -4.34
N ARG A 86 8.99 8.82 -4.56
CA ARG A 86 8.78 10.25 -4.79
C ARG A 86 7.78 10.89 -3.83
N ASP A 87 6.85 10.11 -3.30
CA ASP A 87 5.74 10.60 -2.49
C ASP A 87 6.01 10.34 -1.01
N ILE A 88 5.91 11.39 -0.19
CA ILE A 88 6.16 11.35 1.24
C ILE A 88 5.20 10.42 1.98
N ASN A 89 3.94 10.32 1.54
CA ASN A 89 2.94 9.47 2.16
C ASN A 89 3.28 7.99 1.94
N PHE A 90 3.78 7.62 0.75
CA PHE A 90 4.27 6.27 0.50
C PHE A 90 5.54 5.95 1.30
N MET A 91 6.44 6.92 1.45
CA MET A 91 7.64 6.77 2.29
C MET A 91 7.26 6.60 3.77
N TYR A 92 6.25 7.30 4.26
CA TYR A 92 5.68 7.13 5.60
C TYR A 92 5.19 5.69 5.81
N LEU A 93 4.42 5.14 4.86
CA LEU A 93 3.92 3.76 4.95
C LEU A 93 5.02 2.69 4.89
N LEU A 94 6.19 3.04 4.34
CA LEU A 94 7.37 2.17 4.31
C LEU A 94 8.13 2.13 5.63
N GLU A 95 7.92 3.09 6.54
CA GLU A 95 8.55 3.13 7.87
C GLU A 95 10.08 2.95 7.80
N GLY A 96 10.72 3.66 6.87
CA GLY A 96 12.17 3.60 6.64
C GLY A 96 12.67 2.33 5.92
N LYS A 97 11.80 1.46 5.46
CA LYS A 97 12.19 0.33 4.61
C LYS A 97 12.45 0.78 3.17
N LYS A 98 13.26 -0.01 2.46
CA LYS A 98 13.50 0.24 1.05
C LYS A 98 12.21 0.09 0.24
N ALA A 99 12.00 1.02 -0.69
CA ALA A 99 10.91 0.94 -1.65
C ALA A 99 10.92 -0.40 -2.41
N PRO A 100 9.80 -1.10 -2.49
CA PRO A 100 9.69 -2.34 -3.24
C PRO A 100 9.73 -2.06 -4.74
N ASP A 101 10.34 -2.96 -5.52
CA ASP A 101 10.29 -2.91 -6.97
C ASP A 101 8.90 -3.35 -7.49
N HIS A 102 8.60 -2.98 -8.75
CA HIS A 102 7.32 -3.30 -9.38
C HIS A 102 7.05 -4.81 -9.48
N SER A 103 8.09 -5.63 -9.59
CA SER A 103 7.92 -7.08 -9.66
C SER A 103 7.54 -7.67 -8.30
N THR A 104 8.06 -7.10 -7.22
CA THR A 104 7.66 -7.43 -5.84
C THR A 104 6.22 -7.02 -5.58
N ILE A 105 5.83 -5.80 -5.99
CA ILE A 105 4.46 -5.30 -5.86
C ILE A 105 3.49 -6.17 -6.67
N ALA A 106 3.77 -6.46 -7.93
CA ALA A 106 2.94 -7.30 -8.77
C ALA A 106 2.77 -8.72 -8.20
N ARG A 107 3.87 -9.30 -7.69
CA ARG A 107 3.85 -10.61 -7.03
C ARG A 107 3.04 -10.58 -5.74
N PHE A 108 3.17 -9.52 -4.95
CA PHE A 108 2.36 -9.34 -3.75
C PHE A 108 0.87 -9.32 -4.09
N ILE A 109 0.47 -8.48 -5.05
CA ILE A 109 -0.93 -8.37 -5.46
C ILE A 109 -1.49 -9.71 -5.94
N SER A 110 -0.79 -10.40 -6.85
CA SER A 110 -1.29 -11.61 -7.49
C SER A 110 -1.22 -12.86 -6.62
N LYS A 111 -0.16 -13.03 -5.83
CA LYS A 111 0.08 -14.29 -5.10
C LYS A 111 -0.28 -14.22 -3.62
N HIS A 112 -0.24 -13.04 -3.01
CA HIS A 112 -0.44 -12.92 -1.57
C HIS A 112 -1.73 -12.17 -1.22
N PHE A 113 -2.01 -11.05 -1.87
CA PHE A 113 -3.19 -10.25 -1.59
C PHE A 113 -4.46 -10.82 -2.24
N ALA A 114 -4.46 -11.12 -3.54
CA ALA A 114 -5.64 -11.59 -4.26
C ALA A 114 -6.29 -12.84 -3.62
N PRO A 115 -5.55 -13.86 -3.16
CA PRO A 115 -6.15 -15.04 -2.52
C PRO A 115 -6.86 -14.76 -1.21
N CYS A 116 -6.46 -13.72 -0.46
CA CYS A 116 -7.07 -13.36 0.82
C CYS A 116 -7.91 -12.08 0.76
N ALA A 117 -8.06 -11.46 -0.41
CA ALA A 117 -8.74 -10.18 -0.56
C ALA A 117 -10.19 -10.21 -0.06
N GLN A 118 -10.93 -11.27 -0.34
CA GLN A 118 -12.32 -11.43 0.11
C GLN A 118 -12.41 -11.51 1.64
N GLN A 119 -11.50 -12.24 2.27
CA GLN A 119 -11.46 -12.34 3.73
C GLN A 119 -11.07 -11.01 4.35
N LEU A 120 -10.06 -10.32 3.83
CA LEU A 120 -9.66 -8.99 4.28
C LEU A 120 -10.80 -7.98 4.13
N LEU A 121 -11.54 -8.01 3.02
CA LEU A 121 -12.71 -7.16 2.83
C LEU A 121 -13.80 -7.43 3.88
N ALA A 122 -14.04 -8.69 4.20
CA ALA A 122 -15.00 -9.06 5.25
C ALA A 122 -14.55 -8.57 6.63
N GLU A 123 -13.28 -8.70 6.97
CA GLU A 123 -12.69 -8.18 8.22
C GLU A 123 -12.79 -6.65 8.29
N MET A 124 -12.53 -5.95 7.16
CA MET A 124 -12.72 -4.51 7.04
C MET A 124 -14.17 -4.08 7.30
N ALA A 125 -15.12 -4.78 6.68
CA ALA A 125 -16.54 -4.47 6.87
C ALA A 125 -16.96 -4.69 8.34
N GLN A 126 -16.49 -5.75 8.98
CA GLN A 126 -16.75 -6.01 10.41
C GLN A 126 -16.15 -4.92 11.30
N PHE A 127 -14.93 -4.47 11.00
CA PHE A 127 -14.29 -3.37 11.72
C PHE A 127 -15.15 -2.09 11.65
N LEU A 128 -15.58 -1.70 10.43
CA LEU A 128 -16.43 -0.52 10.24
C LEU A 128 -17.79 -0.64 10.93
N LEU A 129 -18.38 -1.84 10.94
CA LEU A 129 -19.61 -2.11 11.69
C LEU A 129 -19.42 -1.94 13.21
N ALA A 130 -18.32 -2.49 13.74
CA ALA A 130 -17.99 -2.41 15.16
C ALA A 130 -17.77 -0.95 15.63
N HIS A 131 -17.19 -0.12 14.77
CA HIS A 131 -16.97 1.31 15.01
C HIS A 131 -18.18 2.20 14.67
N LYS A 132 -19.32 1.59 14.24
CA LYS A 132 -20.55 2.30 13.84
C LYS A 132 -20.37 3.26 12.65
N GLU A 133 -19.33 3.11 11.87
CA GLU A 133 -19.10 3.88 10.65
C GLU A 133 -20.07 3.47 9.53
N ILE A 134 -20.49 2.21 9.52
CA ILE A 134 -21.54 1.70 8.65
C ILE A 134 -22.64 1.02 9.49
N SER A 135 -23.89 1.14 9.05
CA SER A 135 -25.03 0.60 9.80
C SER A 135 -25.39 -0.84 9.45
N GLY A 136 -24.93 -1.35 8.30
CA GLY A 136 -25.31 -2.67 7.79
C GLY A 136 -26.80 -2.85 7.42
N LYS A 137 -27.62 -1.79 7.56
CA LYS A 137 -29.08 -1.87 7.30
C LYS A 137 -29.44 -1.87 5.82
N HIS A 138 -28.58 -1.32 4.98
CA HIS A 138 -28.78 -1.18 3.56
C HIS A 138 -27.58 -1.78 2.81
N LEU A 139 -27.86 -2.71 1.90
CA LEU A 139 -26.88 -3.27 0.98
C LEU A 139 -27.20 -2.77 -0.43
N PHE A 140 -26.26 -2.06 -1.04
CA PHE A 140 -26.36 -1.65 -2.43
C PHE A 140 -25.53 -2.61 -3.27
N ILE A 141 -26.17 -3.29 -4.23
CA ILE A 141 -25.50 -4.17 -5.18
C ILE A 141 -25.56 -3.46 -6.53
N ASP A 142 -24.38 -3.02 -7.01
CA ASP A 142 -24.25 -2.48 -8.35
C ASP A 142 -23.73 -3.55 -9.30
N GLY A 143 -24.44 -3.73 -10.42
CA GLY A 143 -24.09 -4.68 -11.48
C GLY A 143 -23.22 -3.99 -12.53
N THR A 144 -21.90 -4.03 -12.39
CA THR A 144 -21.00 -3.55 -13.44
C THR A 144 -20.92 -4.58 -14.56
N LYS A 145 -21.46 -4.25 -15.74
CA LYS A 145 -21.28 -5.06 -16.94
C LYS A 145 -19.86 -4.88 -17.48
N ILE A 146 -19.02 -5.88 -17.28
CA ILE A 146 -17.67 -5.91 -17.87
C ILE A 146 -17.79 -6.46 -19.29
N GLU A 147 -17.72 -5.59 -20.27
CA GLU A 147 -17.61 -5.99 -21.66
C GLU A 147 -16.15 -6.24 -22.02
N SER A 148 -15.81 -7.49 -22.28
CA SER A 148 -14.52 -7.83 -22.88
C SER A 148 -14.46 -7.27 -24.30
N ARG A 149 -13.60 -6.27 -24.54
CA ARG A 149 -13.20 -5.87 -25.91
C ARG A 149 -12.21 -6.90 -26.46
N ALA A 150 -12.66 -8.10 -26.72
CA ALA A 150 -11.95 -8.99 -27.62
C ALA A 150 -12.01 -8.36 -29.02
N GLY A 151 -10.84 -8.09 -29.60
CA GLY A 151 -10.76 -7.50 -30.94
C GLY A 151 -11.56 -8.33 -31.95
N LYS A 152 -12.57 -7.73 -32.55
CA LYS A 152 -13.51 -8.37 -33.47
C LYS A 152 -12.90 -8.77 -34.83
N TYR A 153 -11.58 -8.53 -34.97
CA TYR A 153 -10.84 -8.74 -36.23
C TYR A 153 -9.46 -9.36 -35.97
N THR A 154 -9.41 -10.60 -35.50
CA THR A 154 -8.25 -11.45 -35.74
C THR A 154 -8.62 -12.36 -36.92
N PHE A 155 -8.39 -11.91 -38.15
CA PHE A 155 -8.35 -12.81 -39.30
C PHE A 155 -6.97 -13.49 -39.31
N ILE A 156 -7.01 -14.81 -39.30
CA ILE A 156 -5.86 -15.69 -39.60
C ILE A 156 -5.68 -15.71 -41.11
#